data_127d8744d69ba7e7a8a0f66eeac63e5b
#
_entry.id   127d8744d69ba7e7a8a0f66eeac63e5b
#
_cell.length_a   1.000
_cell.length_b   1.000
_cell.length_c   1.000
_cell.angle_alpha   90.00
_cell.angle_beta   90.00
_cell.angle_gamma   90.00
#
_symmetry.space_group_name_H-M   'P 1'
#
loop_
_entity.id
_entity.type
_entity.pdbx_description
1 polymer ?
#
loop_
_entity_poly.entity_id
_entity_poly.type
_entity_poly.pdbx_seq_one_letter_code
_entity_poly.pdbx_strand_id
1 'polypeptide(L)'
;MELSDLNRWTKRGAVAIAALALGGAFSTASLARPANNPANAAANVEPGQGVGEEVDSFALLTRPYSWHAIDDDTVVVWTTPWQAYLVELSFPSHDLRFAQAIGLTSVGNRVYARFDAVQVRGFRYPIHGIFKLTRDEAKALTTRAS
;
A
#
# COMPACT_ATOMS: atom_id res chain seq x y z
N MET A 1 38.95 -17.80 -36.58
CA MET A 1 39.11 -18.56 -35.35
C MET A 1 37.98 -18.14 -34.44
N GLU A 2 36.87 -18.78 -34.65
CA GLU A 2 36.30 -19.97 -34.05
C GLU A 2 36.29 -19.90 -32.54
N LEU A 3 35.05 -19.86 -32.05
CA LEU A 3 34.59 -20.92 -31.15
C LEU A 3 33.28 -20.47 -30.51
N SER A 4 32.16 -20.88 -30.85
CA SER A 4 31.55 -22.23 -30.85
C SER A 4 31.84 -23.02 -29.59
N ASP A 5 30.74 -23.37 -29.00
CA ASP A 5 30.51 -24.37 -28.03
C ASP A 5 30.42 -23.88 -26.60
N LEU A 6 29.17 -23.89 -26.13
CA LEU A 6 28.82 -24.53 -24.89
C LEU A 6 27.30 -24.52 -24.64
N ASN A 7 26.65 -25.14 -25.60
CA ASN A 7 25.27 -25.53 -25.40
C ASN A 7 25.25 -27.05 -25.27
N ARG A 8 25.43 -27.57 -24.04
CA ARG A 8 25.21 -28.97 -23.75
C ARG A 8 25.10 -29.20 -22.24
N TRP A 9 23.90 -29.15 -21.76
CA TRP A 9 23.46 -30.02 -20.69
C TRP A 9 21.97 -30.29 -20.85
N THR A 10 21.70 -31.13 -21.82
CA THR A 10 20.42 -31.84 -21.91
C THR A 10 20.59 -33.25 -21.46
N LYS A 11 19.64 -33.71 -20.72
CA LYS A 11 19.11 -35.08 -20.64
C LYS A 11 19.87 -36.10 -19.78
N ARG A 12 19.19 -36.61 -18.80
CA ARG A 12 18.74 -38.00 -18.65
C ARG A 12 18.59 -38.39 -17.19
N GLY A 13 17.44 -38.97 -16.92
CA GLY A 13 17.22 -39.70 -15.68
C GLY A 13 15.75 -39.87 -15.34
N ALA A 14 15.00 -40.48 -16.26
CA ALA A 14 13.72 -41.07 -15.90
C ALA A 14 13.98 -42.36 -15.13
N VAL A 15 13.45 -42.48 -13.91
CA VAL A 15 13.21 -43.76 -13.28
C VAL A 15 11.79 -43.75 -12.76
N ALA A 16 10.99 -44.55 -13.43
CA ALA A 16 9.68 -44.96 -12.99
C ALA A 16 9.84 -46.13 -12.00
N ILE A 17 9.21 -46.09 -10.85
CA ILE A 17 8.85 -47.30 -10.10
C ILE A 17 7.44 -47.16 -9.55
N ALA A 18 6.71 -48.19 -9.85
CA ALA A 18 5.31 -48.49 -9.71
C ALA A 18 4.72 -48.45 -8.29
N ALA A 19 3.46 -48.10 -8.28
CA ALA A 19 2.29 -48.59 -7.58
C ALA A 19 2.46 -49.37 -6.28
N LEU A 20 1.73 -48.89 -5.27
CA LEU A 20 0.87 -49.76 -4.45
C LEU A 20 -0.28 -48.95 -3.85
N ALA A 21 -1.48 -49.32 -4.25
CA ALA A 21 -2.74 -48.79 -3.72
C ALA A 21 -3.00 -49.41 -2.35
N LEU A 22 -3.47 -48.60 -1.40
CA LEU A 22 -4.35 -49.07 -0.33
C LEU A 22 -5.13 -47.87 0.25
N GLY A 23 -6.40 -48.04 0.24
CA GLY A 23 -7.46 -47.12 0.52
C GLY A 23 -7.39 -46.36 1.85
N GLY A 24 -8.07 -45.24 1.88
CA GLY A 24 -8.32 -44.50 3.10
C GLY A 24 -8.98 -43.16 2.81
N ALA A 25 -10.29 -43.17 3.00
CA ALA A 25 -11.13 -42.02 3.36
C ALA A 25 -10.89 -40.70 2.60
N PHE A 26 -11.76 -40.44 1.66
CA PHE A 26 -12.05 -39.10 1.16
C PHE A 26 -12.63 -38.26 2.31
N SER A 27 -11.78 -37.61 3.05
CA SER A 27 -12.18 -36.43 3.79
C SER A 27 -12.33 -35.30 2.78
N THR A 28 -13.54 -35.02 2.40
CA THR A 28 -13.90 -33.78 1.72
C THR A 28 -13.59 -32.64 2.68
N ALA A 29 -12.35 -32.18 2.67
CA ALA A 29 -12.05 -30.87 3.23
C ALA A 29 -12.81 -29.85 2.38
N SER A 30 -13.93 -29.44 2.92
CA SER A 30 -14.65 -28.25 2.47
C SER A 30 -13.64 -27.11 2.53
N LEU A 31 -13.14 -26.69 1.37
CA LEU A 31 -12.45 -25.44 1.22
C LEU A 31 -13.50 -24.34 1.51
N ALA A 32 -13.69 -24.07 2.78
CA ALA A 32 -14.33 -22.86 3.22
C ALA A 32 -13.48 -21.72 2.66
N ARG A 33 -13.93 -21.19 1.54
CA ARG A 33 -13.48 -19.93 0.98
C ARG A 33 -13.58 -18.93 2.13
N PRO A 34 -12.48 -18.31 2.59
CA PRO A 34 -12.60 -17.29 3.58
C PRO A 34 -13.52 -16.23 2.97
N ALA A 35 -14.65 -15.99 3.59
CA ALA A 35 -15.50 -14.88 3.25
C ALA A 35 -14.63 -13.64 3.46
N ASN A 36 -14.25 -12.98 2.38
CA ASN A 36 -13.65 -11.66 2.39
C ASN A 36 -14.70 -10.72 3.00
N ASN A 37 -14.74 -10.72 4.32
CA ASN A 37 -15.51 -9.72 5.05
C ASN A 37 -14.64 -8.46 5.07
N PRO A 38 -15.01 -7.39 4.35
CA PRO A 38 -14.22 -6.16 4.30
C PRO A 38 -13.99 -5.55 5.69
N ALA A 39 -14.83 -5.89 6.66
CA ALA A 39 -14.66 -5.49 8.05
C ALA A 39 -13.46 -6.15 8.75
N ASN A 40 -13.02 -7.35 8.31
CA ASN A 40 -11.86 -8.03 8.88
C ASN A 40 -10.54 -7.65 8.19
N ALA A 41 -10.58 -7.17 6.97
CA ALA A 41 -9.38 -6.68 6.27
C ALA A 41 -8.83 -5.41 6.93
N ALA A 42 -9.72 -4.57 7.48
CA ALA A 42 -9.31 -3.34 8.19
C ALA A 42 -8.77 -3.57 9.61
N ALA A 43 -8.88 -4.78 10.17
CA ALA A 43 -8.57 -5.03 11.58
C ALA A 43 -7.08 -5.29 11.88
N ASN A 44 -6.26 -5.60 10.88
CA ASN A 44 -4.87 -6.02 11.07
C ASN A 44 -3.89 -5.35 10.10
N VAL A 45 -4.23 -4.21 9.51
CA VAL A 45 -3.32 -3.50 8.62
C VAL A 45 -2.55 -2.49 9.44
N GLU A 46 -1.26 -2.70 9.56
CA GLU A 46 -0.31 -1.68 9.97
C GLU A 46 -0.46 -0.47 9.04
N PRO A 47 -0.40 0.76 9.53
CA PRO A 47 -0.40 1.94 8.66
C PRO A 47 0.70 1.79 7.61
N GLY A 48 0.32 1.86 6.33
CA GLY A 48 1.26 1.79 5.22
C GLY A 48 1.45 0.42 4.55
N GLN A 49 0.98 -0.69 5.12
CA GLN A 49 1.09 -2.00 4.47
C GLN A 49 -0.25 -2.51 3.94
N GLY A 50 -0.46 -2.40 2.62
CA GLY A 50 -1.58 -3.04 1.93
C GLY A 50 -2.92 -2.31 2.01
N VAL A 51 -2.94 -1.05 2.42
CA VAL A 51 -4.14 -0.21 2.40
C VAL A 51 -4.14 0.67 1.16
N GLY A 52 -5.15 0.49 0.32
CA GLY A 52 -5.32 1.28 -0.88
C GLY A 52 -4.47 0.81 -2.07
N GLU A 53 -4.62 1.50 -3.18
CA GLU A 53 -3.88 1.28 -4.41
C GLU A 53 -2.71 2.27 -4.49
N GLU A 54 -1.48 1.80 -4.61
CA GLU A 54 -0.30 2.66 -4.77
C GLU A 54 -0.43 3.46 -6.08
N VAL A 55 -0.22 4.76 -6.00
CA VAL A 55 -0.26 5.68 -7.13
C VAL A 55 0.94 6.62 -7.10
N ASP A 56 1.45 6.99 -8.27
CA ASP A 56 2.59 7.89 -8.37
C ASP A 56 2.24 9.34 -8.01
N SER A 57 0.99 9.73 -8.17
CA SER A 57 0.55 11.12 -7.95
C SER A 57 -0.95 11.26 -7.80
N PHE A 58 -1.38 12.38 -7.22
CA PHE A 58 -2.78 12.80 -7.23
C PHE A 58 -2.94 14.27 -7.62
N ALA A 59 -4.12 14.62 -8.10
CA ALA A 59 -4.45 16.00 -8.44
C ALA A 59 -4.79 16.81 -7.17
N LEU A 60 -4.17 17.98 -7.05
CA LEU A 60 -4.45 18.94 -6.00
C LEU A 60 -4.62 20.32 -6.62
N LEU A 61 -5.87 20.80 -6.74
CA LEU A 61 -6.14 22.05 -7.45
C LEU A 61 -5.61 23.28 -6.71
N THR A 62 -5.76 23.34 -5.39
CA THR A 62 -5.29 24.46 -4.56
C THR A 62 -4.78 23.99 -3.20
N ARG A 63 -5.65 23.39 -2.42
CA ARG A 63 -5.35 22.91 -1.06
C ARG A 63 -6.17 21.64 -0.79
N PRO A 64 -5.76 20.81 0.17
CA PRO A 64 -6.57 19.68 0.60
C PRO A 64 -7.95 20.15 1.07
N TYR A 65 -8.98 19.36 0.78
CA TYR A 65 -10.31 19.55 1.35
C TYR A 65 -10.27 19.34 2.87
N SER A 66 -9.64 18.27 3.30
CA SER A 66 -9.31 18.00 4.70
C SER A 66 -8.10 17.07 4.78
N TRP A 67 -7.57 16.90 5.97
CA TRP A 67 -6.50 15.97 6.24
C TRP A 67 -6.59 15.46 7.67
N HIS A 68 -5.97 14.31 7.94
CA HIS A 68 -5.89 13.71 9.27
C HIS A 68 -4.58 12.93 9.43
N ALA A 69 -3.82 13.25 10.47
CA ALA A 69 -2.62 12.49 10.80
C ALA A 69 -3.01 11.14 11.40
N ILE A 70 -2.49 10.07 10.84
CA ILE A 70 -2.68 8.72 11.37
C ILE A 70 -1.57 8.42 12.35
N ASP A 71 -0.34 8.65 11.94
CA ASP A 71 0.88 8.47 12.71
C ASP A 71 1.84 9.63 12.49
N ASP A 72 3.06 9.51 13.03
CA ASP A 72 4.08 10.55 12.89
C ASP A 72 4.63 10.64 11.45
N ASP A 73 4.40 9.64 10.61
CA ASP A 73 4.86 9.57 9.23
C ASP A 73 3.75 9.33 8.20
N THR A 74 2.50 9.23 8.66
CA THR A 74 1.37 8.85 7.81
C THR A 74 0.21 9.83 7.95
N VAL A 75 -0.29 10.34 6.84
CA VAL A 75 -1.42 11.28 6.80
C VAL A 75 -2.43 10.90 5.73
N VAL A 76 -3.71 10.92 6.08
CA VAL A 76 -4.81 10.84 5.10
C VAL A 76 -5.12 12.25 4.61
N VAL A 77 -5.09 12.43 3.31
CA VAL A 77 -5.38 13.69 2.62
C VAL A 77 -6.63 13.53 1.76
N TRP A 78 -7.64 14.32 2.04
CA TRP A 78 -8.84 14.40 1.21
C TRP A 78 -8.70 15.52 0.20
N THR A 79 -8.70 15.19 -1.09
CA THR A 79 -8.68 16.19 -2.17
C THR A 79 -10.07 16.70 -2.49
N THR A 80 -11.07 15.84 -2.29
CA THR A 80 -12.51 16.16 -2.38
C THR A 80 -13.26 15.41 -1.27
N PRO A 81 -14.55 15.68 -1.03
CA PRO A 81 -15.34 14.92 -0.05
C PRO A 81 -15.44 13.40 -0.33
N TRP A 82 -15.09 12.98 -1.53
CA TRP A 82 -15.21 11.61 -2.00
C TRP A 82 -13.89 10.91 -2.28
N GLN A 83 -12.80 11.64 -2.33
CA GLN A 83 -11.50 11.14 -2.78
C GLN A 83 -10.44 11.40 -1.73
N ALA A 84 -9.87 10.32 -1.22
CA ALA A 84 -8.84 10.34 -0.20
C ALA A 84 -7.58 9.59 -0.65
N TYR A 85 -6.46 10.02 -0.12
CA TYR A 85 -5.17 9.41 -0.34
C TYR A 85 -4.44 9.27 1.00
N LEU A 86 -3.81 8.13 1.20
CA LEU A 86 -2.83 7.94 2.25
C LEU A 86 -1.49 8.43 1.71
N VAL A 87 -0.84 9.28 2.44
CA VAL A 87 0.47 9.83 2.11
C VAL A 87 1.44 9.42 3.20
N GLU A 88 2.45 8.66 2.82
CA GLU A 88 3.54 8.25 3.69
C GLU A 88 4.73 9.19 3.53
N LEU A 89 5.30 9.59 4.65
CA LEU A 89 6.49 10.44 4.69
C LEU A 89 7.76 9.59 4.74
N SER A 90 8.84 10.08 4.17
CA SER A 90 10.14 9.41 4.23
C SER A 90 10.76 9.43 5.63
N PHE A 91 10.33 10.35 6.47
CA PHE A 91 10.80 10.51 7.85
C PHE A 91 9.64 10.90 8.76
N PRO A 92 9.62 10.43 10.01
CA PRO A 92 8.59 10.78 10.96
C PRO A 92 8.64 12.27 11.33
N SER A 93 7.48 12.86 11.52
CA SER A 93 7.28 14.22 12.00
C SER A 93 6.48 14.20 13.29
N HIS A 94 7.14 14.34 14.42
CA HIS A 94 6.45 14.39 15.72
C HIS A 94 5.45 15.53 15.84
N ASP A 95 5.60 16.58 15.01
CA ASP A 95 4.69 17.70 14.95
C ASP A 95 3.41 17.44 14.14
N LEU A 96 3.38 16.37 13.33
CA LEU A 96 2.29 16.09 12.40
C LEU A 96 0.95 15.94 13.12
N ARG A 97 0.92 15.19 14.22
CA ARG A 97 -0.30 14.97 15.03
C ARG A 97 -0.82 16.23 15.73
N PHE A 98 0.06 17.19 15.95
CA PHE A 98 -0.28 18.44 16.63
C PHE A 98 -0.40 19.63 15.68
N ALA A 99 -0.26 19.38 14.37
CA ALA A 99 -0.35 20.42 13.38
C ALA A 99 -1.80 20.89 13.23
N GLN A 100 -1.99 22.20 13.19
CA GLN A 100 -3.29 22.80 12.86
C GLN A 100 -3.51 22.93 11.36
N ALA A 101 -2.43 22.95 10.60
CA ALA A 101 -2.44 23.02 9.15
C ALA A 101 -1.21 22.30 8.57
N ILE A 102 -1.40 21.71 7.41
CA ILE A 102 -0.31 21.18 6.59
C ILE A 102 -0.32 21.85 5.22
N GLY A 103 0.86 21.98 4.63
CA GLY A 103 1.04 22.34 3.22
C GLY A 103 1.44 21.10 2.42
N LEU A 104 1.14 21.12 1.13
CA LEU A 104 1.62 20.14 0.18
C LEU A 104 2.34 20.88 -0.93
N THR A 105 3.58 20.48 -1.25
CA THR A 105 4.19 20.95 -2.47
C THR A 105 3.55 20.26 -3.65
N SER A 106 3.49 20.94 -4.78
CA SER A 106 2.90 20.39 -5.99
C SER A 106 3.52 21.01 -7.23
N VAL A 107 3.59 20.24 -8.29
CA VAL A 107 4.02 20.68 -9.61
C VAL A 107 2.85 20.54 -10.57
N GLY A 108 2.45 21.64 -11.21
CA GLY A 108 1.36 21.62 -12.18
C GLY A 108 0.02 21.11 -11.62
N ASN A 109 -0.34 21.51 -10.40
CA ASN A 109 -1.55 21.06 -9.71
C ASN A 109 -1.59 19.55 -9.40
N ARG A 110 -0.43 18.92 -9.30
CA ARG A 110 -0.29 17.50 -8.91
C ARG A 110 0.77 17.37 -7.84
N VAL A 111 0.50 16.47 -6.91
CA VAL A 111 1.46 16.03 -5.89
C VAL A 111 2.01 14.70 -6.31
N TYR A 112 3.33 14.57 -6.34
CA TYR A 112 4.03 13.37 -6.77
C TYR A 112 4.75 12.70 -5.59
N ALA A 113 4.62 11.39 -5.51
CA ALA A 113 5.46 10.59 -4.62
C ALA A 113 6.95 10.78 -4.97
N ARG A 114 7.82 10.79 -3.96
CA ARG A 114 9.28 10.90 -4.07
C ARG A 114 9.82 12.26 -4.56
N PHE A 115 8.98 13.15 -5.04
CA PHE A 115 9.37 14.49 -5.51
C PHE A 115 8.82 15.62 -4.66
N ASP A 116 7.59 15.45 -4.21
CA ASP A 116 6.90 16.45 -3.40
C ASP A 116 7.05 16.17 -1.90
N ALA A 117 6.59 17.10 -1.09
CA ALA A 117 6.72 17.06 0.34
C ALA A 117 5.47 17.58 1.05
N VAL A 118 5.22 17.04 2.23
CA VAL A 118 4.29 17.62 3.19
C VAL A 118 5.04 18.66 4.01
N GLN A 119 4.45 19.82 4.19
CA GLN A 119 4.99 20.90 5.02
C GLN A 119 4.23 20.96 6.34
N VAL A 120 4.97 20.85 7.43
CA VAL A 120 4.44 20.95 8.79
C VAL A 120 5.26 21.97 9.55
N ARG A 121 4.62 23.05 10.01
CA ARG A 121 5.28 24.14 10.77
C ARG A 121 6.52 24.71 10.09
N GLY A 122 6.55 24.74 8.76
CA GLY A 122 7.66 25.26 7.98
C GLY A 122 8.76 24.25 7.63
N PHE A 123 8.71 23.04 8.19
CA PHE A 123 9.61 21.95 7.81
C PHE A 123 9.01 21.14 6.65
N ARG A 124 9.87 20.62 5.79
CA ARG A 124 9.48 19.81 4.63
C ARG A 124 9.81 18.35 4.89
N TYR A 125 8.80 17.50 4.78
CA TYR A 125 8.90 16.06 4.90
C TYR A 125 8.62 15.43 3.53
N PRO A 126 9.63 14.86 2.87
CA PRO A 126 9.47 14.24 1.56
C PRO A 126 8.44 13.12 1.60
N ILE A 127 7.64 13.01 0.56
CA ILE A 127 6.65 11.95 0.40
C ILE A 127 7.38 10.69 -0.07
N HIS A 128 7.22 9.59 0.66
CA HIS A 128 7.73 8.28 0.30
C HIS A 128 6.79 7.57 -0.68
N GLY A 129 5.52 7.47 -0.31
CA GLY A 129 4.50 6.78 -1.07
C GLY A 129 3.14 7.48 -1.00
N ILE A 130 2.30 7.19 -1.97
CA ILE A 130 0.92 7.67 -2.04
C ILE A 130 0.03 6.48 -2.38
N PHE A 131 -1.05 6.29 -1.62
CA PHE A 131 -2.02 5.23 -1.83
C PHE A 131 -3.41 5.81 -1.96
N LYS A 132 -4.10 5.48 -3.02
CA LYS A 132 -5.49 5.89 -3.22
C LYS A 132 -6.40 5.04 -2.34
N LEU A 133 -7.18 5.68 -1.51
CA LEU A 133 -8.10 5.03 -0.59
C LEU A 133 -9.53 5.03 -1.12
N THR A 134 -10.25 3.98 -0.78
CA THR A 134 -11.71 4.02 -0.79
C THR A 134 -12.21 4.88 0.38
N ARG A 135 -13.47 5.32 0.31
CA ARG A 135 -14.06 6.13 1.36
C ARG A 135 -14.11 5.40 2.72
N ASP A 136 -14.36 4.11 2.68
CA ASP A 136 -14.50 3.31 3.90
C ASP A 136 -13.14 3.04 4.56
N GLU A 137 -12.10 2.78 3.77
CA GLU A 137 -10.72 2.68 4.25
C GLU A 137 -10.26 3.99 4.90
N ALA A 138 -10.47 5.12 4.23
CA ALA A 138 -10.11 6.42 4.78
C ALA A 138 -10.83 6.71 6.10
N LYS A 139 -12.11 6.40 6.21
CA LYS A 139 -12.87 6.54 7.45
C LYS A 139 -12.37 5.62 8.55
N ALA A 140 -12.10 4.35 8.22
CA ALA A 140 -11.60 3.38 9.18
C ALA A 140 -10.26 3.82 9.78
N LEU A 141 -9.34 4.32 8.94
CA LEU A 141 -8.05 4.85 9.38
C LEU A 141 -8.21 6.07 10.29
N THR A 142 -9.00 7.05 9.88
CA THR A 142 -9.17 8.29 10.65
C THR A 142 -9.90 8.06 11.98
N THR A 143 -10.82 7.10 12.05
CA THR A 143 -11.51 6.75 13.32
C THR A 143 -10.56 6.08 14.31
N ARG A 144 -9.56 5.33 13.84
CA ARG A 144 -8.58 4.68 14.71
C ARG A 144 -7.57 5.65 15.31
N ALA A 145 -7.24 6.70 14.59
CA ALA A 145 -6.24 7.69 14.98
C ALA A 145 -6.80 8.82 15.88
N SER A 146 -8.11 8.86 16.07
CA SER A 146 -8.81 9.79 16.98
C SER A 146 -8.95 9.20 18.33
#